data_ea4f82e786b9b9ca30f14ad6307670ea
#
_entry.id   ea4f82e786b9b9ca30f14ad6307670ea
#
_cell.length_a   1.000
_cell.length_b   1.000
_cell.length_c   1.000
_cell.angle_alpha   90.00
_cell.angle_beta   90.00
_cell.angle_gamma   90.00
#
_symmetry.space_group_name_H-M   'P 1'
#
loop_
_entity.id
_entity.type
_entity.pdbx_description
1 polymer ?
#
loop_
_entity_poly.entity_id
_entity_poly.type
_entity_poly.pdbx_seq_one_letter_code
_entity_poly.pdbx_strand_id
1 'polypeptide(L)'
;MGSLKTYYTGLISWDWSLYPLAPYKGKGWIINFEKSPVILRSGLVNYGNKTKKQKEVIINACNYSSAQNALEMINSAYMLISAEPSFAEVEFVIPKDKEELIKLFPYELSRPHRCTMGTSHFPLACMIAAKASFKRSHKYALAKFRFASKLHSIFRVDIDPSHATDHLGISPFIENHIRFAYSIVAAYSAIEEIGLEIRASVNSPSMIDGKWNPKVKNDIEERLRRVGIDSNETFPWDLRGKPTRIEKSKQLPSRGRCDWARGPYVRDCELEMIDAIRIASFLRSKISSHKMNPLVTSLTSYDVENVRMLARRLLLGALGFWPPPWYERNKKR
;
A
#
# COMPACT_ATOMS: atom_id res chain seq x y z
N MET A 1 22.06 5.24 -27.50
CA MET A 1 21.62 4.90 -26.12
C MET A 1 22.83 5.06 -25.23
N GLY A 2 22.78 5.94 -24.21
CA GLY A 2 23.89 6.07 -23.25
C GLY A 2 24.10 4.77 -22.49
N SER A 3 25.35 4.51 -22.06
CA SER A 3 25.67 3.32 -21.26
C SER A 3 24.88 3.37 -19.93
N LEU A 4 24.25 2.24 -19.57
CA LEU A 4 23.58 2.13 -18.28
C LEU A 4 24.62 2.07 -17.17
N LYS A 5 24.43 2.88 -16.14
CA LYS A 5 25.20 2.87 -14.90
C LYS A 5 24.58 1.94 -13.88
N THR A 6 25.37 1.40 -12.97
CA THR A 6 24.94 0.46 -11.94
C THR A 6 24.80 1.16 -10.59
N TYR A 7 23.69 0.89 -9.91
CA TYR A 7 23.36 1.44 -8.58
C TYR A 7 22.98 0.31 -7.61
N TYR A 8 23.54 0.34 -6.42
CA TYR A 8 23.21 -0.57 -5.33
C TYR A 8 22.04 -0.02 -4.54
N THR A 9 21.11 -0.90 -4.10
CA THR A 9 19.93 -0.48 -3.35
C THR A 9 19.99 -0.80 -1.86
N GLY A 10 20.84 -1.76 -1.44
CA GLY A 10 20.77 -2.30 -0.08
C GLY A 10 19.59 -3.24 0.17
N LEU A 11 18.72 -3.47 -0.81
CA LEU A 11 17.61 -4.42 -0.71
C LEU A 11 18.10 -5.84 -1.01
N ILE A 12 17.90 -6.75 -0.06
CA ILE A 12 18.38 -8.13 -0.14
C ILE A 12 17.20 -9.09 -0.33
N SER A 13 17.23 -9.86 -1.42
CA SER A 13 16.30 -10.95 -1.66
C SER A 13 16.89 -12.29 -1.26
N TRP A 14 16.01 -13.20 -0.76
CA TRP A 14 16.38 -14.56 -0.41
C TRP A 14 16.11 -15.53 -1.57
N ASP A 15 16.96 -16.53 -1.74
CA ASP A 15 16.83 -17.55 -2.81
C ASP A 15 15.55 -18.39 -2.74
N TRP A 16 14.84 -18.41 -1.60
CA TRP A 16 13.56 -19.13 -1.47
C TRP A 16 12.34 -18.27 -1.87
N SER A 17 12.57 -17.17 -2.59
CA SER A 17 11.47 -16.37 -3.14
C SER A 17 10.58 -17.23 -4.05
N LEU A 18 9.27 -17.01 -3.94
CA LEU A 18 8.27 -17.63 -4.82
C LEU A 18 8.33 -17.09 -6.26
N TYR A 19 9.10 -16.01 -6.46
CA TYR A 19 9.23 -15.33 -7.74
C TYR A 19 10.66 -15.43 -8.25
N PRO A 20 10.86 -15.51 -9.56
CA PRO A 20 12.20 -15.66 -10.12
C PRO A 20 13.06 -14.42 -9.84
N LEU A 21 14.34 -14.67 -9.52
CA LEU A 21 15.36 -13.63 -9.40
C LEU A 21 15.92 -13.30 -10.79
N ALA A 22 15.04 -12.93 -11.71
CA ALA A 22 15.35 -12.59 -13.10
C ALA A 22 15.40 -11.08 -13.30
N PRO A 23 16.04 -10.58 -14.37
CA PRO A 23 15.98 -9.16 -14.69
C PRO A 23 14.56 -8.67 -14.97
N TYR A 24 14.17 -7.56 -14.33
CA TYR A 24 12.89 -6.90 -14.58
C TYR A 24 13.12 -5.55 -15.26
N LYS A 25 12.56 -5.39 -16.47
CA LYS A 25 12.69 -4.17 -17.26
C LYS A 25 11.56 -3.19 -16.93
N GLY A 26 11.93 -2.02 -16.45
CA GLY A 26 11.05 -0.86 -16.29
C GLY A 26 11.31 0.20 -17.37
N LYS A 27 10.58 1.30 -17.28
CA LYS A 27 10.72 2.42 -18.23
C LYS A 27 11.98 3.23 -17.89
N GLY A 28 13.07 2.98 -18.62
CA GLY A 28 14.35 3.70 -18.44
C GLY A 28 15.32 3.09 -17.42
N TRP A 29 15.04 1.87 -16.95
CA TRP A 29 15.91 1.15 -16.03
C TRP A 29 15.68 -0.37 -16.09
N ILE A 30 16.63 -1.12 -15.53
CA ILE A 30 16.57 -2.58 -15.40
C ILE A 30 16.94 -2.93 -13.96
N ILE A 31 16.14 -3.77 -13.33
CA ILE A 31 16.45 -4.36 -12.03
C ILE A 31 17.11 -5.71 -12.25
N ASN A 32 18.22 -5.96 -11.56
CA ASN A 32 18.95 -7.23 -11.54
C ASN A 32 19.13 -7.70 -10.11
N PHE A 33 19.49 -8.98 -9.94
CA PHE A 33 19.79 -9.59 -8.66
C PHE A 33 21.21 -10.12 -8.69
N GLU A 34 22.13 -9.47 -7.99
CA GLU A 34 23.53 -9.84 -7.94
C GLU A 34 23.89 -10.42 -6.57
N LYS A 35 24.96 -11.20 -6.52
CA LYS A 35 25.51 -11.72 -5.28
C LYS A 35 25.94 -10.55 -4.40
N SER A 36 25.33 -10.40 -3.23
CA SER A 36 25.64 -9.29 -2.34
C SER A 36 26.95 -9.51 -1.61
N PRO A 37 27.86 -8.52 -1.64
CA PRO A 37 29.02 -8.51 -0.75
C PRO A 37 28.66 -8.09 0.69
N VAL A 38 27.41 -7.70 0.94
CA VAL A 38 26.97 -7.15 2.24
C VAL A 38 26.63 -8.29 3.18
N ILE A 39 27.44 -8.46 4.21
CA ILE A 39 27.10 -9.25 5.39
C ILE A 39 26.07 -8.44 6.16
N LEU A 40 24.83 -8.95 6.29
CA LEU A 40 23.84 -8.35 7.17
C LEU A 40 24.39 -8.33 8.60
N ARG A 41 24.81 -7.16 9.07
CA ARG A 41 25.19 -6.92 10.47
C ARG A 41 23.94 -6.72 11.34
N SER A 42 22.89 -7.49 11.15
CA SER A 42 21.84 -7.56 12.14
C SER A 42 22.16 -8.74 13.05
N GLY A 43 22.59 -8.46 14.28
CA GLY A 43 22.85 -9.45 15.32
C GLY A 43 21.63 -10.26 15.76
N LEU A 44 20.56 -10.26 14.98
CA LEU A 44 19.29 -10.95 15.25
C LEU A 44 19.06 -12.18 14.37
N VAL A 45 19.86 -12.47 13.37
CA VAL A 45 19.68 -13.65 12.53
C VAL A 45 20.99 -14.36 12.27
N ASN A 46 21.47 -15.05 13.27
CA ASN A 46 22.52 -16.05 13.12
C ASN A 46 21.90 -17.34 12.53
N TYR A 47 21.38 -17.28 11.32
CA TYR A 47 21.07 -18.48 10.54
C TYR A 47 22.39 -18.98 9.95
N GLY A 48 23.02 -19.91 10.68
CA GLY A 48 24.32 -20.44 10.37
C GLY A 48 24.53 -20.73 8.88
N ASN A 49 25.72 -20.38 8.36
CA ASN A 49 26.30 -20.72 7.06
C ASN A 49 25.44 -20.58 5.77
N LYS A 50 24.34 -19.86 5.78
CA LYS A 50 23.42 -19.69 4.63
C LYS A 50 23.66 -18.42 3.80
N THR A 51 24.77 -17.72 3.98
CA THR A 51 25.14 -16.51 3.20
C THR A 51 25.26 -16.72 1.69
N LYS A 52 25.26 -17.98 1.22
CA LYS A 52 25.34 -18.32 -0.21
C LYS A 52 24.08 -18.02 -1.02
N LYS A 53 22.95 -17.68 -0.37
CA LYS A 53 21.63 -17.57 -1.00
C LYS A 53 21.02 -16.15 -1.01
N GLN A 54 21.82 -15.15 -0.69
CA GLN A 54 21.36 -13.77 -0.67
C GLN A 54 21.78 -13.04 -1.94
N LYS A 55 20.84 -12.33 -2.56
CA LYS A 55 21.10 -11.46 -3.71
C LYS A 55 20.62 -10.06 -3.44
N GLU A 56 21.48 -9.09 -3.71
CA GLU A 56 21.13 -7.68 -3.66
C GLU A 56 20.36 -7.27 -4.92
N VAL A 57 19.34 -6.46 -4.74
CA VAL A 57 18.64 -5.81 -5.85
C VAL A 57 19.51 -4.69 -6.39
N ILE A 58 19.88 -4.80 -7.67
CA ILE A 58 20.72 -3.83 -8.37
C ILE A 58 19.89 -3.12 -9.43
N ILE A 59 20.07 -1.81 -9.57
CA ILE A 59 19.39 -1.02 -10.58
C ILE A 59 20.42 -0.56 -11.63
N ASN A 60 20.16 -0.85 -12.89
CA ASN A 60 20.89 -0.31 -14.03
C ASN A 60 20.05 0.77 -14.69
N ALA A 61 20.51 2.00 -14.70
CA ALA A 61 19.80 3.16 -15.23
C ALA A 61 20.75 4.14 -15.93
N CYS A 62 20.20 5.03 -16.76
CA CYS A 62 21.03 6.03 -17.47
C CYS A 62 21.62 7.11 -16.55
N ASN A 63 20.99 7.37 -15.40
CA ASN A 63 21.44 8.35 -14.41
C ASN A 63 20.87 8.05 -13.01
N TYR A 64 21.38 8.77 -12.01
CA TYR A 64 20.97 8.65 -10.61
C TYR A 64 19.47 8.85 -10.39
N SER A 65 18.88 9.89 -11.00
CA SER A 65 17.45 10.18 -10.84
C SER A 65 16.56 9.04 -11.34
N SER A 66 16.92 8.42 -12.46
CA SER A 66 16.20 7.24 -12.96
C SER A 66 16.33 6.04 -12.04
N ALA A 67 17.50 5.83 -11.45
CA ALA A 67 17.74 4.77 -10.47
C ALA A 67 16.97 5.03 -9.17
N GLN A 68 16.97 6.26 -8.70
CA GLN A 68 16.23 6.68 -7.50
C GLN A 68 14.71 6.50 -7.69
N ASN A 69 14.18 6.90 -8.83
CA ASN A 69 12.77 6.66 -9.17
C ASN A 69 12.42 5.14 -9.20
N ALA A 70 13.32 4.30 -9.69
CA ALA A 70 13.12 2.85 -9.66
C ALA A 70 13.07 2.33 -8.22
N LEU A 71 13.97 2.78 -7.34
CA LEU A 71 13.96 2.41 -5.91
C LEU A 71 12.66 2.84 -5.22
N GLU A 72 12.21 4.07 -5.46
CA GLU A 72 10.94 4.55 -4.91
C GLU A 72 9.73 3.72 -5.36
N MET A 73 9.74 3.27 -6.61
CA MET A 73 8.71 2.37 -7.12
C MET A 73 8.79 0.98 -6.49
N ILE A 74 10.00 0.44 -6.26
CA ILE A 74 10.19 -0.83 -5.55
C ILE A 74 9.66 -0.72 -4.12
N ASN A 75 10.01 0.34 -3.39
CA ASN A 75 9.52 0.60 -2.04
C ASN A 75 7.99 0.71 -2.00
N SER A 76 7.40 1.43 -2.99
CA SER A 76 5.94 1.58 -3.08
C SER A 76 5.25 0.25 -3.39
N ALA A 77 5.81 -0.54 -4.29
CA ALA A 77 5.31 -1.88 -4.61
C ALA A 77 5.48 -2.85 -3.43
N TYR A 78 6.58 -2.73 -2.68
CA TYR A 78 6.78 -3.53 -1.48
C TYR A 78 5.73 -3.23 -0.41
N MET A 79 5.41 -1.97 -0.15
CA MET A 79 4.31 -1.61 0.76
C MET A 79 2.96 -2.14 0.31
N LEU A 80 2.71 -2.14 -1.01
CA LEU A 80 1.49 -2.74 -1.56
C LEU A 80 1.41 -4.25 -1.28
N ILE A 81 2.54 -4.95 -1.25
CA ILE A 81 2.60 -6.39 -1.01
C ILE A 81 2.51 -6.72 0.48
N SER A 82 3.35 -6.08 1.30
CA SER A 82 3.50 -6.41 2.72
C SER A 82 2.27 -6.09 3.54
N ALA A 83 1.48 -5.12 3.11
CA ALA A 83 0.39 -4.51 3.88
C ALA A 83 0.84 -3.95 5.25
N GLU A 84 2.12 -4.04 5.57
CA GLU A 84 2.70 -3.58 6.82
C GLU A 84 3.07 -2.10 6.72
N PRO A 85 2.49 -1.24 7.57
CA PRO A 85 2.76 0.18 7.52
C PRO A 85 4.12 0.59 8.13
N SER A 86 4.74 -0.29 8.93
CA SER A 86 5.92 0.05 9.78
C SER A 86 7.24 -0.38 9.18
N PHE A 87 7.43 -0.24 7.88
CA PHE A 87 8.62 -0.74 7.23
C PHE A 87 9.71 0.32 7.08
N ALA A 88 10.95 -0.03 7.50
CA ALA A 88 12.12 0.79 7.21
C ALA A 88 12.38 0.77 5.70
N GLU A 89 12.28 1.92 5.06
CA GLU A 89 12.56 2.07 3.64
C GLU A 89 14.03 2.37 3.42
N VAL A 90 14.57 1.86 2.32
CA VAL A 90 15.85 2.35 1.81
C VAL A 90 15.58 3.64 1.04
N GLU A 91 16.19 4.74 1.48
CA GLU A 91 15.84 6.08 1.00
C GLU A 91 16.55 6.44 -0.31
N PHE A 92 17.75 5.92 -0.55
CA PHE A 92 18.56 6.29 -1.72
C PHE A 92 19.36 5.14 -2.29
N VAL A 93 19.64 5.22 -3.59
CA VAL A 93 20.56 4.31 -4.30
C VAL A 93 21.99 4.80 -4.19
N ILE A 94 22.95 3.86 -4.23
CA ILE A 94 24.38 4.16 -4.15
C ILE A 94 25.02 3.84 -5.50
N PRO A 95 25.64 4.83 -6.18
CA PRO A 95 26.37 4.57 -7.41
C PRO A 95 27.51 3.57 -7.20
N LYS A 96 27.69 2.66 -8.16
CA LYS A 96 28.89 1.78 -8.22
C LYS A 96 30.11 2.56 -8.62
N ASP A 97 29.94 3.57 -9.46
CA ASP A 97 30.99 4.46 -9.92
C ASP A 97 31.45 5.39 -8.80
N LYS A 98 32.77 5.44 -8.56
CA LYS A 98 33.38 6.20 -7.46
C LYS A 98 33.31 7.73 -7.67
N GLU A 99 33.45 8.20 -8.90
CA GLU A 99 33.40 9.65 -9.18
C GLU A 99 31.97 10.17 -8.98
N GLU A 100 30.97 9.44 -9.45
CA GLU A 100 29.56 9.78 -9.21
C GLU A 100 29.21 9.70 -7.73
N LEU A 101 29.75 8.71 -7.01
CA LEU A 101 29.55 8.57 -5.57
C LEU A 101 30.07 9.78 -4.81
N ILE A 102 31.31 10.20 -5.07
CA ILE A 102 31.92 11.37 -4.43
C ILE A 102 31.15 12.66 -4.77
N LYS A 103 30.72 12.79 -6.01
CA LYS A 103 29.91 13.94 -6.45
C LYS A 103 28.57 14.06 -5.74
N LEU A 104 27.90 12.94 -5.50
CA LEU A 104 26.56 12.93 -4.88
C LEU A 104 26.61 12.91 -3.34
N PHE A 105 27.67 12.36 -2.78
CA PHE A 105 27.85 12.20 -1.33
C PHE A 105 29.23 12.72 -0.87
N PRO A 106 29.52 14.02 -1.06
CA PRO A 106 30.88 14.57 -0.86
C PRO A 106 31.37 14.54 0.60
N TYR A 107 30.46 14.45 1.57
CA TYR A 107 30.79 14.48 3.00
C TYR A 107 30.89 13.09 3.63
N GLU A 108 30.50 12.04 2.93
CA GLU A 108 30.61 10.67 3.41
C GLU A 108 31.93 10.03 2.92
N LEU A 109 33.04 10.28 3.61
CA LEU A 109 34.35 9.70 3.34
C LEU A 109 34.43 8.19 3.54
N SER A 110 33.49 7.63 4.28
CA SER A 110 33.31 6.20 4.44
C SER A 110 31.96 5.80 3.90
N ARG A 111 31.90 4.73 3.12
CA ARG A 111 30.73 4.13 2.48
C ARG A 111 29.43 4.52 3.17
N PRO A 112 28.48 5.18 2.48
CA PRO A 112 27.22 5.57 3.08
C PRO A 112 26.63 4.38 3.82
N HIS A 113 26.16 4.61 5.05
CA HIS A 113 25.57 3.55 5.86
C HIS A 113 24.37 2.99 5.11
N ARG A 114 24.55 1.80 4.52
CA ARG A 114 23.44 1.12 3.85
C ARG A 114 22.48 0.60 4.91
N CYS A 115 21.31 1.16 4.98
CA CYS A 115 20.21 0.45 5.58
C CYS A 115 19.94 -0.77 4.70
N THR A 116 20.24 -1.97 5.19
CA THR A 116 20.01 -3.22 4.46
C THR A 116 18.73 -3.85 4.94
N MET A 117 17.87 -4.17 4.00
CA MET A 117 16.59 -4.78 4.23
C MET A 117 16.46 -6.09 3.45
N GLY A 118 16.16 -7.18 4.14
CA GLY A 118 16.06 -8.50 3.54
C GLY A 118 14.64 -9.09 3.60
N THR A 119 14.10 -9.54 2.45
CA THR A 119 12.83 -10.27 2.39
C THR A 119 12.72 -11.13 1.13
N SER A 120 11.90 -12.18 1.18
CA SER A 120 11.55 -13.01 0.02
C SER A 120 10.57 -12.33 -0.95
N HIS A 121 10.01 -11.16 -0.58
CA HIS A 121 8.98 -10.48 -1.38
C HIS A 121 9.54 -9.45 -2.38
N PHE A 122 10.82 -9.11 -2.32
CA PHE A 122 11.40 -8.13 -3.25
C PHE A 122 11.28 -8.49 -4.74
N PRO A 123 11.39 -9.74 -5.19
CA PRO A 123 11.19 -10.05 -6.60
C PRO A 123 9.80 -9.67 -7.09
N LEU A 124 8.75 -9.93 -6.31
CA LEU A 124 7.39 -9.49 -6.65
C LEU A 124 7.28 -7.95 -6.65
N ALA A 125 7.88 -7.28 -5.66
CA ALA A 125 7.90 -5.82 -5.64
C ALA A 125 8.59 -5.24 -6.89
N CYS A 126 9.70 -5.83 -7.32
CA CYS A 126 10.41 -5.46 -8.54
C CYS A 126 9.55 -5.70 -9.80
N MET A 127 8.82 -6.81 -9.87
CA MET A 127 7.89 -7.09 -10.97
C MET A 127 6.77 -6.05 -11.05
N ILE A 128 6.14 -5.74 -9.91
CA ILE A 128 5.08 -4.73 -9.82
C ILE A 128 5.63 -3.35 -10.21
N ALA A 129 6.78 -2.95 -9.66
CA ALA A 129 7.43 -1.68 -9.97
C ALA A 129 7.74 -1.58 -11.48
N ALA A 130 8.33 -2.63 -12.06
CA ALA A 130 8.62 -2.68 -13.48
C ALA A 130 7.36 -2.50 -14.33
N LYS A 131 6.29 -3.26 -14.06
CA LYS A 131 5.02 -3.17 -14.78
C LYS A 131 4.36 -1.80 -14.63
N ALA A 132 4.32 -1.26 -13.41
CA ALA A 132 3.72 0.05 -13.13
C ALA A 132 4.48 1.20 -13.79
N SER A 133 5.79 1.06 -14.04
CA SER A 133 6.64 2.11 -14.61
C SER A 133 6.21 2.60 -15.99
N PHE A 134 5.48 1.77 -16.76
CA PHE A 134 5.04 2.10 -18.11
C PHE A 134 3.80 3.00 -18.17
N LYS A 135 3.00 3.07 -17.10
CA LYS A 135 1.81 3.93 -17.05
C LYS A 135 1.94 4.97 -15.94
N ARG A 136 1.73 6.25 -16.29
CA ARG A 136 1.79 7.35 -15.32
C ARG A 136 0.81 7.14 -14.16
N SER A 137 -0.43 6.78 -14.47
CA SER A 137 -1.47 6.51 -13.47
C SER A 137 -1.05 5.45 -12.45
N HIS A 138 -0.44 4.35 -12.90
CA HIS A 138 0.02 3.29 -12.01
C HIS A 138 1.16 3.75 -11.08
N LYS A 139 2.10 4.58 -11.59
CA LYS A 139 3.16 5.17 -10.77
C LYS A 139 2.61 6.04 -9.66
N TYR A 140 1.69 6.95 -10.02
CA TYR A 140 1.06 7.83 -9.05
C TYR A 140 0.17 7.06 -8.05
N ALA A 141 -0.55 6.04 -8.50
CA ALA A 141 -1.34 5.19 -7.62
C ALA A 141 -0.48 4.49 -6.57
N LEU A 142 0.67 3.91 -6.97
CA LEU A 142 1.62 3.30 -6.04
C LEU A 142 2.18 4.31 -5.04
N ALA A 143 2.58 5.50 -5.51
CA ALA A 143 3.12 6.54 -4.65
C ALA A 143 2.08 7.06 -3.63
N LYS A 144 0.83 7.27 -4.06
CA LYS A 144 -0.27 7.67 -3.18
C LYS A 144 -0.60 6.59 -2.15
N PHE A 145 -0.62 5.31 -2.56
CA PHE A 145 -0.82 4.19 -1.66
C PHE A 145 0.29 4.12 -0.59
N ARG A 146 1.56 4.27 -1.02
CA ARG A 146 2.71 4.34 -0.09
C ARG A 146 2.55 5.50 0.91
N PHE A 147 2.16 6.68 0.43
CA PHE A 147 1.93 7.84 1.28
C PHE A 147 0.82 7.57 2.32
N ALA A 148 -0.31 6.99 1.89
CA ALA A 148 -1.39 6.59 2.80
C ALA A 148 -0.90 5.59 3.87
N SER A 149 -0.09 4.62 3.47
CA SER A 149 0.47 3.62 4.38
C SER A 149 1.43 4.24 5.40
N LYS A 150 2.25 5.22 4.98
CA LYS A 150 3.13 5.96 5.90
C LYS A 150 2.36 6.75 6.95
N LEU A 151 1.31 7.46 6.54
CA LEU A 151 0.45 8.19 7.48
C LEU A 151 -0.18 7.26 8.52
N HIS A 152 -0.59 6.06 8.11
CA HIS A 152 -1.15 5.05 9.00
C HIS A 152 -0.10 4.43 9.93
N SER A 153 1.16 4.25 9.49
CA SER A 153 2.22 3.64 10.31
C SER A 153 2.61 4.50 11.50
N ILE A 154 2.68 5.81 11.31
CA ILE A 154 3.03 6.76 12.37
C ILE A 154 2.01 6.68 13.51
N PHE A 155 0.75 6.43 13.18
CA PHE A 155 -0.31 6.27 14.17
C PHE A 155 -0.16 5.02 15.06
N ARG A 156 0.32 3.89 14.52
CA ARG A 156 0.49 2.65 15.31
C ARG A 156 1.51 2.77 16.44
N VAL A 157 2.48 3.67 16.32
CA VAL A 157 3.53 3.87 17.33
C VAL A 157 3.03 4.66 18.53
N ASP A 158 2.01 5.51 18.34
CA ASP A 158 1.52 6.43 19.37
C ASP A 158 0.35 5.87 20.21
N ILE A 159 -0.10 4.64 19.95
CA ILE A 159 -1.15 4.00 20.76
C ILE A 159 -0.50 3.25 21.91
N ASP A 160 -0.68 3.75 23.11
CA ASP A 160 -0.43 2.97 24.32
C ASP A 160 -1.35 1.73 24.33
N PRO A 161 -0.80 0.51 24.31
CA PRO A 161 -1.59 -0.71 24.31
C PRO A 161 -2.57 -0.81 25.51
N SER A 162 -2.28 -0.13 26.62
CA SER A 162 -3.14 -0.10 27.80
C SER A 162 -4.46 0.64 27.57
N HIS A 163 -4.50 1.58 26.64
CA HIS A 163 -5.71 2.30 26.23
C HIS A 163 -6.46 1.68 25.06
N ALA A 164 -5.89 0.65 24.43
CA ALA A 164 -6.51 0.00 23.27
C ALA A 164 -7.79 -0.78 23.59
N THR A 165 -7.99 -1.14 24.84
CA THR A 165 -9.13 -1.98 25.25
C THR A 165 -10.44 -1.22 25.39
N ASP A 166 -10.40 0.07 25.79
CA ASP A 166 -11.62 0.83 26.08
C ASP A 166 -12.14 1.66 24.88
N HIS A 167 -11.27 2.01 23.94
CA HIS A 167 -11.58 2.91 22.83
C HIS A 167 -11.05 2.39 21.48
N LEU A 168 -11.32 1.12 21.18
CA LEU A 168 -10.92 0.51 19.92
C LEU A 168 -11.38 1.37 18.72
N GLY A 169 -10.48 2.21 18.25
CA GLY A 169 -10.59 2.93 17.00
C GLY A 169 -10.68 4.45 17.08
N ILE A 170 -11.29 5.06 18.12
CA ILE A 170 -11.43 6.52 18.20
C ILE A 170 -10.26 7.11 18.99
N SER A 171 -9.45 7.94 18.35
CA SER A 171 -8.38 8.66 19.02
C SER A 171 -8.90 9.93 19.71
N PRO A 172 -8.41 10.28 20.92
CA PRO A 172 -8.70 11.56 21.53
C PRO A 172 -7.89 12.73 20.94
N PHE A 173 -6.89 12.45 20.10
CA PHE A 173 -5.95 13.46 19.58
C PHE A 173 -6.37 14.01 18.22
N ILE A 174 -6.45 15.34 18.11
CA ILE A 174 -6.78 16.05 16.86
C ILE A 174 -5.83 15.67 15.73
N GLU A 175 -4.54 15.53 16.03
CA GLU A 175 -3.52 15.15 15.04
C GLU A 175 -3.81 13.79 14.40
N ASN A 176 -4.28 12.83 15.19
CA ASN A 176 -4.64 11.52 14.66
C ASN A 176 -5.88 11.58 13.76
N HIS A 177 -6.87 12.42 14.07
CA HIS A 177 -8.02 12.65 13.19
C HIS A 177 -7.59 13.23 11.84
N ILE A 178 -6.64 14.16 11.85
CA ILE A 178 -6.06 14.75 10.63
C ILE A 178 -5.30 13.67 9.83
N ARG A 179 -4.46 12.87 10.49
CA ARG A 179 -3.72 11.78 9.85
C ARG A 179 -4.65 10.74 9.24
N PHE A 180 -5.71 10.35 9.93
CA PHE A 180 -6.74 9.44 9.41
C PHE A 180 -7.40 10.01 8.15
N ALA A 181 -7.85 11.26 8.22
CA ALA A 181 -8.48 11.92 7.08
C ALA A 181 -7.57 11.94 5.86
N TYR A 182 -6.31 12.37 6.02
CA TYR A 182 -5.35 12.42 4.90
C TYR A 182 -4.93 11.03 4.41
N SER A 183 -4.83 10.03 5.29
CA SER A 183 -4.58 8.64 4.87
C SER A 183 -5.72 8.11 4.01
N ILE A 184 -6.98 8.35 4.38
CA ILE A 184 -8.16 7.98 3.59
C ILE A 184 -8.15 8.70 2.23
N VAL A 185 -7.89 10.02 2.22
CA VAL A 185 -7.80 10.80 0.98
C VAL A 185 -6.71 10.23 0.06
N ALA A 186 -5.53 9.94 0.58
CA ALA A 186 -4.43 9.42 -0.21
C ALA A 186 -4.71 8.00 -0.73
N ALA A 187 -5.27 7.10 0.11
CA ALA A 187 -5.63 5.75 -0.28
C ALA A 187 -6.72 5.74 -1.37
N TYR A 188 -7.78 6.54 -1.18
CA TYR A 188 -8.83 6.64 -2.19
C TYR A 188 -8.33 7.31 -3.48
N SER A 189 -7.45 8.30 -3.38
CA SER A 189 -6.82 8.95 -4.53
C SER A 189 -5.96 7.97 -5.36
N ALA A 190 -5.43 6.91 -4.75
CA ALA A 190 -4.78 5.84 -5.49
C ALA A 190 -5.80 5.04 -6.34
N ILE A 191 -7.03 4.87 -5.84
CA ILE A 191 -8.14 4.25 -6.60
C ILE A 191 -8.56 5.15 -7.77
N GLU A 192 -8.61 6.48 -7.57
CA GLU A 192 -8.92 7.46 -8.61
C GLU A 192 -7.87 7.42 -9.74
N GLU A 193 -6.58 7.27 -9.43
CA GLU A 193 -5.51 7.20 -10.43
C GLU A 193 -5.65 5.99 -11.40
N ILE A 194 -6.18 4.89 -10.92
CA ILE A 194 -6.42 3.71 -11.77
C ILE A 194 -7.82 3.71 -12.41
N GLY A 195 -8.62 4.76 -12.17
CA GLY A 195 -9.93 4.96 -12.78
C GLY A 195 -11.04 4.08 -12.20
N LEU A 196 -10.91 3.62 -10.95
CA LEU A 196 -11.89 2.76 -10.28
C LEU A 196 -12.70 3.49 -9.19
N GLU A 197 -12.73 4.83 -9.25
CA GLU A 197 -13.56 5.67 -8.39
C GLU A 197 -15.04 5.63 -8.75
N ILE A 198 -15.93 5.97 -7.81
CA ILE A 198 -17.33 6.21 -8.11
C ILE A 198 -17.50 7.57 -8.81
N ARG A 199 -18.00 7.57 -10.03
CA ARG A 199 -18.28 8.77 -10.82
C ARG A 199 -19.72 9.21 -10.66
N ALA A 200 -20.00 9.80 -9.50
CA ALA A 200 -21.29 10.37 -9.17
C ALA A 200 -21.24 11.91 -9.18
N SER A 201 -22.37 12.53 -9.45
CA SER A 201 -22.54 13.99 -9.42
C SER A 201 -23.88 14.36 -8.74
N VAL A 202 -24.14 15.64 -8.54
CA VAL A 202 -25.43 16.12 -8.02
C VAL A 202 -26.58 15.65 -8.92
N ASN A 203 -26.39 15.71 -10.27
CA ASN A 203 -27.40 15.30 -11.24
C ASN A 203 -27.43 13.78 -11.50
N SER A 204 -26.44 13.04 -11.01
CA SER A 204 -26.34 11.59 -11.12
C SER A 204 -25.74 11.03 -9.83
N PRO A 205 -26.48 11.03 -8.74
CA PRO A 205 -25.99 10.52 -7.46
C PRO A 205 -25.76 9.01 -7.54
N SER A 206 -24.89 8.48 -6.70
CA SER A 206 -24.61 7.03 -6.65
C SER A 206 -25.81 6.22 -6.15
N MET A 207 -26.65 6.84 -5.31
CA MET A 207 -27.84 6.22 -4.74
C MET A 207 -29.06 7.09 -5.00
N ILE A 208 -30.18 6.45 -5.37
CA ILE A 208 -31.51 7.05 -5.52
C ILE A 208 -32.48 6.23 -4.67
N ASP A 209 -33.15 6.85 -3.72
CA ASP A 209 -34.09 6.21 -2.80
C ASP A 209 -33.55 4.94 -2.11
N GLY A 210 -32.27 5.01 -1.68
CA GLY A 210 -31.61 3.93 -0.99
C GLY A 210 -31.15 2.77 -1.90
N LYS A 211 -31.33 2.88 -3.22
CA LYS A 211 -30.89 1.90 -4.22
C LYS A 211 -29.79 2.50 -5.10
N TRP A 212 -28.94 1.64 -5.66
CA TRP A 212 -27.95 2.09 -6.62
C TRP A 212 -28.59 2.76 -7.84
N ASN A 213 -28.03 3.90 -8.24
CA ASN A 213 -28.33 4.49 -9.54
C ASN A 213 -27.78 3.55 -10.63
N PRO A 214 -28.64 2.97 -11.51
CA PRO A 214 -28.20 1.97 -12.48
C PRO A 214 -27.09 2.48 -13.40
N LYS A 215 -27.13 3.76 -13.79
CA LYS A 215 -26.10 4.35 -14.66
C LYS A 215 -24.71 4.37 -13.98
N VAL A 216 -24.68 4.78 -12.72
CA VAL A 216 -23.41 4.84 -11.95
C VAL A 216 -22.92 3.44 -11.60
N LYS A 217 -23.85 2.53 -11.26
CA LYS A 217 -23.52 1.13 -10.98
C LYS A 217 -22.90 0.45 -12.20
N ASN A 218 -23.56 0.52 -13.35
CA ASN A 218 -23.07 -0.09 -14.59
C ASN A 218 -21.69 0.45 -15.03
N ASP A 219 -21.43 1.77 -14.85
CA ASP A 219 -20.15 2.37 -15.18
C ASP A 219 -19.02 1.80 -14.32
N ILE A 220 -19.19 1.69 -13.01
CA ILE A 220 -18.14 1.14 -12.14
C ILE A 220 -17.97 -0.38 -12.36
N GLU A 221 -19.04 -1.14 -12.55
CA GLU A 221 -18.97 -2.58 -12.84
C GLU A 221 -18.22 -2.85 -14.13
N GLU A 222 -18.47 -2.07 -15.20
CA GLU A 222 -17.74 -2.18 -16.46
C GLU A 222 -16.24 -1.90 -16.28
N ARG A 223 -15.87 -0.88 -15.50
CA ARG A 223 -14.47 -0.53 -15.24
C ARG A 223 -13.76 -1.59 -14.41
N LEU A 224 -14.42 -2.17 -13.40
CA LEU A 224 -13.91 -3.29 -12.61
C LEU A 224 -13.68 -4.53 -13.49
N ARG A 225 -14.64 -4.88 -14.33
CA ARG A 225 -14.54 -6.00 -15.25
C ARG A 225 -13.35 -5.86 -16.23
N ARG A 226 -13.07 -4.64 -16.73
CA ARG A 226 -11.91 -4.40 -17.62
C ARG A 226 -10.56 -4.68 -16.98
N VAL A 227 -10.48 -4.60 -15.66
CA VAL A 227 -9.26 -4.92 -14.91
C VAL A 227 -9.33 -6.30 -14.23
N GLY A 228 -10.32 -7.12 -14.58
CA GLY A 228 -10.46 -8.49 -14.09
C GLY A 228 -10.92 -8.59 -12.62
N ILE A 229 -11.66 -7.60 -12.13
CA ILE A 229 -12.24 -7.59 -10.78
C ILE A 229 -13.74 -7.83 -10.89
N ASP A 230 -14.25 -8.82 -10.13
CA ASP A 230 -15.69 -9.06 -10.02
C ASP A 230 -16.31 -8.02 -9.10
N SER A 231 -17.34 -7.32 -9.59
CA SER A 231 -18.09 -6.31 -8.83
C SER A 231 -18.83 -6.90 -7.64
N ASN A 232 -19.21 -8.18 -7.72
CA ASN A 232 -19.91 -8.92 -6.67
C ASN A 232 -18.96 -9.66 -5.72
N GLU A 233 -17.64 -9.60 -5.97
CA GLU A 233 -16.65 -10.15 -5.03
C GLU A 233 -16.87 -9.52 -3.66
N THR A 234 -16.91 -10.36 -2.61
CA THR A 234 -17.02 -9.87 -1.24
C THR A 234 -15.70 -9.29 -0.76
N PHE A 235 -15.79 -8.14 -0.09
CA PHE A 235 -14.67 -7.45 0.51
C PHE A 235 -14.91 -7.32 2.02
N PRO A 236 -13.97 -7.77 2.89
CA PRO A 236 -14.10 -7.63 4.32
C PRO A 236 -13.99 -6.16 4.73
N TRP A 237 -14.93 -5.73 5.56
CA TRP A 237 -14.99 -4.39 6.13
C TRP A 237 -15.00 -4.49 7.64
N ASP A 238 -13.88 -4.13 8.24
CA ASP A 238 -13.68 -4.28 9.68
C ASP A 238 -14.32 -3.12 10.45
N LEU A 239 -15.19 -3.47 11.41
CA LEU A 239 -15.81 -2.53 12.33
C LEU A 239 -15.52 -2.98 13.76
N ARG A 240 -14.81 -2.14 14.51
CA ARG A 240 -14.42 -2.43 15.88
C ARG A 240 -14.90 -1.35 16.83
N GLY A 241 -15.11 -1.72 18.07
CA GLY A 241 -15.54 -0.80 19.13
C GLY A 241 -17.03 -0.46 19.03
N LYS A 242 -17.44 0.60 19.75
CA LYS A 242 -18.82 1.10 19.75
C LYS A 242 -19.15 1.73 18.40
N PRO A 243 -20.43 1.63 17.94
CA PRO A 243 -20.88 2.27 16.70
C PRO A 243 -20.58 3.77 16.69
N THR A 244 -19.84 4.23 15.70
CA THR A 244 -19.45 5.63 15.54
C THR A 244 -20.61 6.47 14.99
N ARG A 245 -20.45 7.81 14.99
CA ARG A 245 -21.43 8.72 14.35
C ARG A 245 -21.46 8.51 12.83
N ILE A 246 -20.33 8.15 12.22
CA ILE A 246 -20.22 7.86 10.79
C ILE A 246 -21.05 6.62 10.45
N GLU A 247 -20.92 5.56 11.22
CA GLU A 247 -21.71 4.33 11.02
C GLU A 247 -23.21 4.59 11.14
N LYS A 248 -23.62 5.45 12.10
CA LYS A 248 -25.02 5.84 12.31
C LYS A 248 -25.57 6.75 11.22
N SER A 249 -24.74 7.30 10.32
CA SER A 249 -25.15 8.22 9.26
C SER A 249 -25.90 7.56 8.10
N LYS A 250 -26.34 6.31 8.20
CA LYS A 250 -26.99 5.50 7.16
C LYS A 250 -26.16 5.23 5.89
N GLN A 251 -24.92 5.71 5.86
CA GLN A 251 -24.01 5.53 4.72
C GLN A 251 -23.14 4.29 4.87
N LEU A 252 -22.89 3.86 6.11
CA LEU A 252 -22.15 2.66 6.44
C LEU A 252 -23.08 1.53 6.88
N PRO A 253 -22.71 0.29 6.58
CA PRO A 253 -23.50 -0.86 7.03
C PRO A 253 -23.50 -0.91 8.56
N SER A 254 -24.69 -0.98 9.15
CA SER A 254 -24.88 -1.14 10.60
C SER A 254 -24.96 -2.60 11.06
N ARG A 255 -24.65 -3.55 10.16
CA ARG A 255 -24.74 -4.98 10.44
C ARG A 255 -23.59 -5.41 11.33
N GLY A 256 -23.87 -5.55 12.62
CA GLY A 256 -22.91 -6.09 13.58
C GLY A 256 -22.99 -7.62 13.63
N ARG A 257 -21.86 -8.28 13.54
CA ARG A 257 -21.68 -9.67 13.94
C ARG A 257 -20.90 -9.67 15.25
N CYS A 258 -21.58 -9.94 16.37
CA CYS A 258 -20.91 -10.23 17.62
C CYS A 258 -20.22 -11.58 17.50
N ASP A 259 -18.91 -11.55 17.39
CA ASP A 259 -18.07 -12.73 17.54
C ASP A 259 -17.44 -12.69 18.93
N TRP A 260 -18.02 -13.43 19.87
CA TRP A 260 -17.56 -13.46 21.26
C TRP A 260 -16.11 -13.92 21.40
N ALA A 261 -15.60 -14.71 20.45
CA ALA A 261 -14.20 -15.13 20.44
C ALA A 261 -13.25 -13.94 20.12
N ARG A 262 -13.77 -12.90 19.43
CA ARG A 262 -13.01 -11.71 19.03
C ARG A 262 -13.37 -10.45 19.85
N GLY A 263 -14.33 -10.59 20.78
CA GLY A 263 -14.74 -9.52 21.69
C GLY A 263 -16.12 -8.92 21.37
N PRO A 264 -16.76 -8.23 22.34
CA PRO A 264 -18.16 -7.80 22.27
C PRO A 264 -18.44 -6.68 21.27
N TYR A 265 -17.39 -6.03 20.77
CA TYR A 265 -17.52 -4.90 19.84
C TYR A 265 -16.97 -5.19 18.44
N VAL A 266 -16.85 -6.48 18.07
CA VAL A 266 -16.47 -6.89 16.72
C VAL A 266 -17.73 -6.95 15.86
N ARG A 267 -17.81 -6.05 14.86
CA ARG A 267 -18.98 -5.88 14.00
C ARG A 267 -18.61 -5.96 12.52
N ASP A 268 -17.58 -6.78 12.23
CA ASP A 268 -17.12 -6.97 10.87
C ASP A 268 -18.25 -7.40 9.94
N CYS A 269 -18.20 -6.90 8.73
CA CYS A 269 -19.15 -7.26 7.68
C CYS A 269 -18.40 -7.56 6.36
N GLU A 270 -19.08 -8.25 5.48
CA GLU A 270 -18.67 -8.44 4.10
C GLU A 270 -19.51 -7.54 3.21
N LEU A 271 -18.88 -6.76 2.34
CA LEU A 271 -19.51 -5.87 1.39
C LEU A 271 -19.28 -6.39 -0.04
N GLU A 272 -20.20 -6.11 -0.95
CA GLU A 272 -19.87 -6.18 -2.36
C GLU A 272 -18.77 -5.16 -2.70
N MET A 273 -17.88 -5.48 -3.62
CA MET A 273 -16.77 -4.62 -4.02
C MET A 273 -17.22 -3.20 -4.37
N ILE A 274 -18.33 -3.06 -5.08
CA ILE A 274 -18.89 -1.75 -5.45
C ILE A 274 -19.37 -0.94 -4.23
N ASP A 275 -19.93 -1.60 -3.23
CA ASP A 275 -20.36 -0.94 -1.98
C ASP A 275 -19.15 -0.51 -1.14
N ALA A 276 -18.11 -1.32 -1.08
CA ALA A 276 -16.86 -0.94 -0.42
C ALA A 276 -16.24 0.32 -1.08
N ILE A 277 -16.22 0.39 -2.42
CA ILE A 277 -15.72 1.56 -3.15
C ILE A 277 -16.62 2.79 -2.86
N ARG A 278 -17.95 2.60 -2.82
CA ARG A 278 -18.90 3.68 -2.51
C ARG A 278 -18.69 4.23 -1.10
N ILE A 279 -18.52 3.37 -0.11
CA ILE A 279 -18.26 3.78 1.28
C ILE A 279 -16.91 4.51 1.37
N ALA A 280 -15.86 4.00 0.74
CA ALA A 280 -14.58 4.68 0.69
C ALA A 280 -14.67 6.07 0.03
N SER A 281 -15.46 6.19 -1.06
CA SER A 281 -15.77 7.47 -1.71
C SER A 281 -16.46 8.45 -0.77
N PHE A 282 -17.44 7.97 0.01
CA PHE A 282 -18.13 8.77 1.02
C PHE A 282 -17.17 9.26 2.10
N LEU A 283 -16.35 8.39 2.68
CA LEU A 283 -15.36 8.75 3.69
C LEU A 283 -14.39 9.82 3.15
N ARG A 284 -13.91 9.65 1.93
CA ARG A 284 -13.01 10.61 1.28
C ARG A 284 -13.70 11.95 1.04
N SER A 285 -14.90 11.96 0.41
CA SER A 285 -15.50 13.17 -0.12
C SER A 285 -16.34 13.95 0.90
N LYS A 286 -16.97 13.27 1.86
CA LYS A 286 -17.87 13.89 2.83
C LYS A 286 -17.27 14.12 4.21
N ILE A 287 -16.24 13.33 4.57
CA ILE A 287 -15.63 13.38 5.91
C ILE A 287 -14.26 14.02 5.85
N SER A 288 -13.40 13.59 4.90
CA SER A 288 -11.97 13.81 4.95
C SER A 288 -11.44 14.89 3.99
N SER A 289 -12.25 15.36 3.01
CA SER A 289 -11.78 16.30 2.00
C SER A 289 -12.05 17.77 2.35
N HIS A 290 -11.22 18.67 1.82
CA HIS A 290 -11.37 20.14 1.92
C HIS A 290 -11.48 20.67 3.35
N LYS A 291 -12.63 21.21 3.72
CA LYS A 291 -12.96 21.55 5.11
C LYS A 291 -13.41 20.29 5.82
N MET A 292 -12.67 19.87 6.83
CA MET A 292 -12.99 18.65 7.58
C MET A 292 -14.38 18.74 8.19
N ASN A 293 -15.20 17.74 7.93
CA ASN A 293 -16.51 17.61 8.54
C ASN A 293 -16.36 17.38 10.05
N PRO A 294 -17.26 17.87 10.92
CA PRO A 294 -17.25 17.54 12.35
C PRO A 294 -17.25 16.04 12.66
N LEU A 295 -17.69 15.19 11.72
CA LEU A 295 -17.61 13.74 11.84
C LEU A 295 -16.18 13.19 11.74
N VAL A 296 -15.18 13.99 11.37
CA VAL A 296 -13.78 13.56 11.31
C VAL A 296 -13.28 13.02 12.66
N THR A 297 -13.79 13.55 13.76
CA THR A 297 -13.49 13.06 15.10
C THR A 297 -14.07 11.67 15.41
N SER A 298 -14.91 11.14 14.53
CA SER A 298 -15.48 9.79 14.63
C SER A 298 -14.77 8.79 13.70
N LEU A 299 -13.75 9.23 12.94
CA LEU A 299 -12.90 8.33 12.17
C LEU A 299 -12.08 7.44 13.10
N THR A 300 -11.93 6.20 12.69
CA THR A 300 -11.15 5.19 13.41
C THR A 300 -9.96 4.73 12.57
N SER A 301 -9.00 4.08 13.20
CA SER A 301 -7.91 3.40 12.49
C SER A 301 -8.43 2.31 11.54
N TYR A 302 -9.58 1.71 11.84
CA TYR A 302 -10.24 0.71 10.98
C TYR A 302 -10.82 1.30 9.72
N ASP A 303 -11.37 2.53 9.77
CA ASP A 303 -11.79 3.24 8.56
C ASP A 303 -10.62 3.45 7.60
N VAL A 304 -9.45 3.82 8.14
CA VAL A 304 -8.21 3.96 7.35
C VAL A 304 -7.78 2.63 6.78
N GLU A 305 -7.75 1.58 7.61
CA GLU A 305 -7.33 0.24 7.20
C GLU A 305 -8.24 -0.32 6.10
N ASN A 306 -9.55 -0.19 6.26
CA ASN A 306 -10.54 -0.63 5.28
C ASN A 306 -10.30 0.03 3.90
N VAL A 307 -10.15 1.36 3.87
CA VAL A 307 -9.92 2.09 2.61
C VAL A 307 -8.55 1.75 2.02
N ARG A 308 -7.53 1.57 2.85
CA ARG A 308 -6.19 1.18 2.43
C ARG A 308 -6.17 -0.25 1.86
N MET A 309 -6.81 -1.20 2.53
CA MET A 309 -6.90 -2.58 2.06
C MET A 309 -7.73 -2.70 0.78
N LEU A 310 -8.79 -1.90 0.64
CA LEU A 310 -9.55 -1.78 -0.60
C LEU A 310 -8.67 -1.26 -1.74
N ALA A 311 -7.95 -0.16 -1.52
CA ALA A 311 -7.02 0.39 -2.51
C ALA A 311 -5.95 -0.65 -2.90
N ARG A 312 -5.40 -1.37 -1.93
CA ARG A 312 -4.47 -2.48 -2.17
C ARG A 312 -5.06 -3.56 -3.07
N ARG A 313 -6.27 -4.02 -2.78
CA ARG A 313 -6.97 -5.05 -3.57
C ARG A 313 -7.17 -4.59 -5.02
N LEU A 314 -7.64 -3.35 -5.19
CA LEU A 314 -7.92 -2.77 -6.51
C LEU A 314 -6.64 -2.53 -7.32
N LEU A 315 -5.57 -2.02 -6.67
CA LEU A 315 -4.29 -1.82 -7.35
C LEU A 315 -3.66 -3.14 -7.79
N LEU A 316 -3.63 -4.15 -6.93
CA LEU A 316 -3.11 -5.48 -7.29
C LEU A 316 -3.91 -6.09 -8.44
N GLY A 317 -5.23 -5.93 -8.45
CA GLY A 317 -6.09 -6.34 -9.56
C GLY A 317 -5.75 -5.62 -10.86
N ALA A 318 -5.74 -4.27 -10.83
CA ALA A 318 -5.44 -3.44 -12.00
C ALA A 318 -4.02 -3.67 -12.58
N LEU A 319 -3.07 -4.05 -11.71
CA LEU A 319 -1.72 -4.43 -12.10
C LEU A 319 -1.61 -5.90 -12.55
N GLY A 320 -2.66 -6.72 -12.37
CA GLY A 320 -2.68 -8.13 -12.74
C GLY A 320 -1.86 -9.03 -11.81
N PHE A 321 -1.83 -8.71 -10.51
CA PHE A 321 -1.13 -9.46 -9.45
C PHE A 321 -2.07 -9.96 -8.36
N TRP A 322 -3.36 -10.01 -8.62
CA TRP A 322 -4.34 -10.58 -7.70
C TRP A 322 -4.88 -11.92 -8.23
N PRO A 323 -5.11 -12.94 -7.39
CA PRO A 323 -4.68 -13.03 -5.99
C PRO A 323 -3.18 -13.25 -5.86
N PRO A 324 -2.52 -12.68 -4.85
CA PRO A 324 -1.12 -12.98 -4.59
C PRO A 324 -0.98 -14.43 -4.07
N PRO A 325 0.14 -15.12 -4.32
CA PRO A 325 0.31 -16.55 -4.00
C PRO A 325 0.11 -16.95 -2.54
N TRP A 326 0.36 -16.02 -1.61
CA TRP A 326 0.13 -16.28 -0.17
C TRP A 326 -1.36 -16.23 0.21
N TYR A 327 -2.21 -15.57 -0.59
CA TYR A 327 -3.65 -15.46 -0.33
C TYR A 327 -4.35 -16.83 -0.40
N GLU A 328 -3.97 -17.65 -1.38
CA GLU A 328 -4.54 -18.99 -1.56
C GLU A 328 -4.10 -19.98 -0.47
N ARG A 329 -2.90 -19.79 0.11
CA ARG A 329 -2.40 -20.63 1.21
C ARG A 329 -3.20 -20.44 2.50
N ASN A 330 -3.70 -19.23 2.74
CA ASN A 330 -4.48 -18.92 3.94
C ASN A 330 -5.95 -19.37 3.84
N LYS A 331 -6.47 -19.59 2.62
CA LYS A 331 -7.82 -20.16 2.41
C LYS A 331 -7.90 -21.66 2.70
N LYS A 332 -6.75 -22.36 2.70
CA LYS A 332 -6.67 -23.81 2.91
C LYS A 332 -6.36 -24.18 4.38
N ARG A 333 -6.26 -23.21 5.27
CA ARG A 333 -6.14 -23.37 6.72
C ARG A 333 -7.43 -22.91 7.41
#